data_cec41c1a5c8e99ec1132fe3cae52eecc
#
_entry.id   cec41c1a5c8e99ec1132fe3cae52eecc
#
_cell.length_a   1.000
_cell.length_b   1.000
_cell.length_c   1.000
_cell.angle_alpha   90.00
_cell.angle_beta   90.00
_cell.angle_gamma   90.00
#
_symmetry.space_group_name_H-M   'P 1'
#
loop_
_entity.id
_entity.type
_entity.pdbx_description
1 polymer ?
#
loop_
_entity_poly.entity_id
_entity_poly.type
_entity_poly.pdbx_seq_one_letter_code
_entity_poly.pdbx_strand_id
1 'polypeptide(L)'
;MKAIIIVAIADVHGRLPKDIPECDLLLIAGDISPKQCKNYESVNSWLAKRFKPWLAGVPTKHVVGVAENHDFIFRNHKELVPRNLRWHYLQDSGIELEGVKIWGTPWSRRYQGWAFEGDEEELAQRYAMIPEGTDIILSHCPPRGIGDICLGYPDGGMIGSQALLERVCQVKAKLVIFGHAHTAQHGAIEIVPGVTGYNVACAGETNIPLYPPTV
;
A
#
# COMPACT_ATOMS: atom_id res chain seq x y z
N MET A 1 -1.14 -20.19 -18.99
CA MET A 1 -0.53 -18.90 -18.59
C MET A 1 0.65 -19.23 -17.68
N LYS A 2 1.77 -18.51 -17.79
CA LYS A 2 2.90 -18.64 -16.87
C LYS A 2 2.45 -18.09 -15.50
N ALA A 3 2.79 -18.79 -14.42
CA ALA A 3 2.56 -18.26 -13.08
C ALA A 3 3.41 -16.99 -12.89
N ILE A 4 2.82 -15.95 -12.27
CA ILE A 4 3.48 -14.68 -11.96
C ILE A 4 3.81 -14.70 -10.48
N ILE A 5 5.08 -14.46 -10.13
CA ILE A 5 5.53 -14.36 -8.75
C ILE A 5 5.35 -12.90 -8.31
N ILE A 6 4.55 -12.70 -7.28
CA ILE A 6 4.27 -11.37 -6.69
C ILE A 6 4.86 -11.34 -5.29
N VAL A 7 5.65 -10.31 -5.00
CA VAL A 7 6.10 -9.97 -3.65
C VAL A 7 5.43 -8.66 -3.25
N ALA A 8 4.98 -8.56 -2.01
CA ALA A 8 4.32 -7.36 -1.51
C ALA A 8 4.88 -6.91 -0.16
N ILE A 9 4.96 -5.59 0.03
CA ILE A 9 5.41 -4.92 1.25
C ILE A 9 4.60 -3.66 1.51
N ALA A 10 4.50 -3.25 2.78
CA ALA A 10 3.98 -1.95 3.20
C ALA A 10 4.66 -1.50 4.50
N ASP A 11 4.44 -0.26 4.91
CA ASP A 11 4.83 0.24 6.24
C ASP A 11 6.32 0.09 6.55
N VAL A 12 7.16 0.29 5.54
CA VAL A 12 8.62 0.19 5.72
C VAL A 12 9.20 1.38 6.48
N HIS A 13 8.51 2.53 6.51
CA HIS A 13 8.90 3.74 7.25
C HIS A 13 10.39 4.08 7.15
N GLY A 14 10.93 4.02 5.93
CA GLY A 14 12.33 4.29 5.65
C GLY A 14 13.29 3.11 5.87
N ARG A 15 12.82 1.98 6.36
CA ARG A 15 13.60 0.76 6.59
C ARG A 15 13.42 -0.22 5.44
N LEU A 16 14.10 0.06 4.34
CA LEU A 16 14.00 -0.71 3.12
C LEU A 16 14.48 -2.16 3.32
N PRO A 17 13.68 -3.17 3.00
CA PRO A 17 14.07 -4.58 3.09
C PRO A 17 15.31 -4.86 2.23
N LYS A 18 16.24 -5.65 2.76
CA LYS A 18 17.47 -6.03 2.04
C LYS A 18 17.27 -7.24 1.16
N ASP A 19 16.42 -8.15 1.62
CA ASP A 19 16.24 -9.48 1.05
C ASP A 19 14.86 -9.59 0.38
N ILE A 20 14.67 -8.87 -0.74
CA ILE A 20 13.51 -9.06 -1.61
C ILE A 20 13.79 -10.28 -2.49
N PRO A 21 12.94 -11.32 -2.46
CA PRO A 21 13.09 -12.46 -3.36
C PRO A 21 12.96 -12.04 -4.84
N GLU A 22 13.55 -12.82 -5.73
CA GLU A 22 13.34 -12.64 -7.18
C GLU A 22 11.87 -12.83 -7.51
N CYS A 23 11.27 -11.85 -8.21
CA CYS A 23 9.85 -11.84 -8.54
C CYS A 23 9.58 -11.16 -9.89
N ASP A 24 8.38 -11.38 -10.42
CA ASP A 24 7.93 -10.67 -11.62
C ASP A 24 7.40 -9.28 -11.26
N LEU A 25 6.76 -9.15 -10.08
CA LEU A 25 6.07 -7.94 -9.63
C LEU A 25 6.31 -7.70 -8.15
N LEU A 26 6.85 -6.53 -7.80
CA LEU A 26 6.91 -6.02 -6.42
C LEU A 26 5.81 -4.98 -6.22
N LEU A 27 4.93 -5.23 -5.25
CA LEU A 27 3.87 -4.30 -4.83
C LEU A 27 4.26 -3.58 -3.53
N ILE A 28 4.08 -2.25 -3.48
CA ILE A 28 4.37 -1.42 -2.31
C ILE A 28 3.09 -0.71 -1.90
N ALA A 29 2.49 -1.16 -0.79
CA ALA A 29 1.21 -0.66 -0.32
C ALA A 29 1.34 0.52 0.67
N GLY A 30 2.22 1.46 0.38
CA GLY A 30 2.33 2.74 1.10
C GLY A 30 3.24 2.74 2.33
N ASP A 31 3.29 3.90 2.98
CA ASP A 31 4.09 4.23 4.17
C ASP A 31 5.59 3.92 3.98
N ILE A 32 6.12 4.46 2.88
CA ILE A 32 7.54 4.28 2.51
C ILE A 32 8.45 5.27 3.23
N SER A 33 7.96 6.50 3.48
CA SER A 33 8.77 7.61 4.00
C SER A 33 9.20 7.40 5.45
N PRO A 34 10.45 7.80 5.80
CA PRO A 34 10.90 7.73 7.18
C PRO A 34 10.10 8.69 8.08
N LYS A 35 9.56 8.19 9.20
CA LYS A 35 8.85 9.03 10.21
C LYS A 35 9.71 10.10 10.84
N GLN A 36 11.03 9.93 10.87
CA GLN A 36 11.99 10.91 11.42
C GLN A 36 12.27 12.09 10.49
N CYS A 37 11.91 12.03 9.21
CA CYS A 37 12.06 13.16 8.29
C CYS A 37 11.02 14.24 8.60
N LYS A 38 11.50 15.41 9.09
CA LYS A 38 10.66 16.47 9.64
C LYS A 38 10.16 17.49 8.59
N ASN A 39 10.72 17.45 7.39
CA ASN A 39 10.36 18.36 6.29
C ASN A 39 10.50 17.67 4.93
N TYR A 40 9.93 18.28 3.91
CA TYR A 40 9.88 17.71 2.55
C TYR A 40 11.27 17.59 1.90
N GLU A 41 12.23 18.50 2.23
CA GLU A 41 13.60 18.42 1.72
C GLU A 41 14.32 17.17 2.24
N SER A 42 14.13 16.83 3.51
CA SER A 42 14.72 15.62 4.11
C SER A 42 14.10 14.35 3.51
N VAL A 43 12.80 14.34 3.26
CA VAL A 43 12.13 13.22 2.56
C VAL A 43 12.61 13.12 1.12
N ASN A 44 12.67 14.22 0.38
CA ASN A 44 13.23 14.26 -0.99
C ASN A 44 14.67 13.71 -1.02
N SER A 45 15.52 14.18 -0.10
CA SER A 45 16.91 13.69 0.01
C SER A 45 16.97 12.19 0.28
N TRP A 46 16.10 11.67 1.16
CA TRP A 46 16.00 10.25 1.44
C TRP A 46 15.50 9.46 0.21
N LEU A 47 14.45 9.93 -0.45
CA LEU A 47 13.95 9.33 -1.69
C LEU A 47 15.04 9.24 -2.76
N ALA A 48 15.80 10.31 -2.94
CA ALA A 48 16.87 10.37 -3.95
C ALA A 48 18.07 9.49 -3.60
N LYS A 49 18.51 9.46 -2.32
CA LYS A 49 19.76 8.84 -1.88
C LYS A 49 19.60 7.40 -1.36
N ARG A 50 18.40 7.00 -0.96
CA ARG A 50 18.13 5.68 -0.38
C ARG A 50 17.09 4.90 -1.17
N PHE A 51 15.88 5.45 -1.36
CA PHE A 51 14.79 4.76 -2.02
C PHE A 51 15.06 4.51 -3.51
N LYS A 52 15.52 5.53 -4.23
CA LYS A 52 15.84 5.40 -5.66
C LYS A 52 16.91 4.35 -5.96
N PRO A 53 18.07 4.31 -5.27
CA PRO A 53 19.05 3.24 -5.46
C PRO A 53 18.51 1.86 -5.04
N TRP A 54 17.72 1.79 -3.98
CA TRP A 54 17.09 0.53 -3.58
C TRP A 54 16.14 0.01 -4.65
N LEU A 55 15.24 0.84 -5.17
CA LEU A 55 14.37 0.47 -6.30
C LEU A 55 15.14 -0.03 -7.52
N ALA A 56 16.29 0.55 -7.80
CA ALA A 56 17.13 0.12 -8.93
C ALA A 56 17.77 -1.26 -8.71
N GLY A 57 17.98 -1.65 -7.44
CA GLY A 57 18.64 -2.90 -7.05
C GLY A 57 17.70 -4.07 -6.75
N VAL A 58 16.39 -3.86 -6.59
CA VAL A 58 15.47 -4.97 -6.30
C VAL A 58 15.36 -5.93 -7.50
N PRO A 59 15.41 -7.26 -7.25
CA PRO A 59 15.41 -8.29 -8.29
C PRO A 59 13.97 -8.57 -8.80
N THR A 60 13.38 -7.57 -9.46
CA THR A 60 12.02 -7.67 -10.00
C THR A 60 11.92 -7.05 -11.39
N LYS A 61 11.00 -7.51 -12.22
CA LYS A 61 10.72 -6.88 -13.51
C LYS A 61 10.02 -5.53 -13.35
N HIS A 62 8.99 -5.50 -12.52
CA HIS A 62 8.15 -4.33 -12.31
C HIS A 62 8.00 -4.02 -10.82
N VAL A 63 7.96 -2.73 -10.49
CA VAL A 63 7.56 -2.24 -9.18
C VAL A 63 6.33 -1.38 -9.35
N VAL A 64 5.27 -1.66 -8.60
CA VAL A 64 4.06 -0.84 -8.53
C VAL A 64 3.86 -0.41 -7.09
N GLY A 65 3.54 0.86 -6.85
CA GLY A 65 3.37 1.35 -5.49
C GLY A 65 2.35 2.47 -5.37
N VAL A 66 1.80 2.58 -4.18
CA VAL A 66 1.00 3.71 -3.71
C VAL A 66 1.74 4.44 -2.60
N ALA A 67 1.41 5.70 -2.37
CA ALA A 67 1.79 6.44 -1.15
C ALA A 67 0.70 6.26 -0.09
N GLU A 68 0.91 6.87 1.12
CA GLU A 68 -0.09 6.84 2.16
C GLU A 68 0.10 7.91 3.26
N ASN A 69 -0.52 7.69 4.45
CA ASN A 69 -0.75 8.71 5.46
C ASN A 69 0.53 9.35 6.02
N HIS A 70 1.67 8.67 6.00
CA HIS A 70 2.97 9.27 6.32
C HIS A 70 3.74 9.79 5.10
N ASP A 71 3.22 9.58 3.89
CA ASP A 71 3.88 9.95 2.63
C ASP A 71 3.45 11.35 2.13
N PHE A 72 3.47 12.34 3.02
CA PHE A 72 2.99 13.70 2.78
C PHE A 72 3.55 14.37 1.51
N ILE A 73 4.79 14.05 1.13
CA ILE A 73 5.42 14.64 -0.07
C ILE A 73 4.66 14.26 -1.34
N PHE A 74 4.10 13.05 -1.40
CA PHE A 74 3.32 12.59 -2.56
C PHE A 74 1.93 13.23 -2.63
N ARG A 75 1.40 13.69 -1.50
CA ARG A 75 0.10 14.38 -1.42
C ARG A 75 0.26 15.87 -1.70
N ASN A 76 1.23 16.52 -1.07
CA ASN A 76 1.30 17.96 -0.96
C ASN A 76 2.35 18.59 -1.90
N HIS A 77 3.41 17.85 -2.25
CA HIS A 77 4.58 18.36 -2.97
C HIS A 77 5.13 17.34 -3.96
N LYS A 78 4.28 16.86 -4.87
CA LYS A 78 4.67 15.88 -5.91
C LYS A 78 5.83 16.37 -6.78
N GLU A 79 5.95 17.67 -6.98
CA GLU A 79 7.03 18.30 -7.72
C GLU A 79 8.41 18.10 -7.09
N LEU A 80 8.46 17.84 -5.78
CA LEU A 80 9.68 17.53 -5.03
C LEU A 80 10.05 16.03 -5.05
N VAL A 81 9.14 15.15 -5.49
CA VAL A 81 9.47 13.72 -5.60
C VAL A 81 10.52 13.53 -6.71
N PRO A 82 11.62 12.79 -6.45
CA PRO A 82 12.67 12.59 -7.45
C PRO A 82 12.12 11.97 -8.73
N ARG A 83 12.51 12.53 -9.86
CA ARG A 83 12.13 11.99 -11.18
C ARG A 83 12.86 10.67 -11.44
N ASN A 84 12.28 9.84 -12.30
CA ASN A 84 12.86 8.58 -12.75
C ASN A 84 13.11 7.56 -11.61
N LEU A 85 12.19 7.47 -10.67
CA LEU A 85 12.09 6.33 -9.78
C LEU A 85 11.67 5.10 -10.62
N ARG A 86 12.35 3.97 -10.43
CA ARG A 86 12.04 2.71 -11.14
C ARG A 86 10.81 2.05 -10.53
N TRP A 87 9.65 2.73 -10.59
CA TRP A 87 8.36 2.21 -10.17
C TRP A 87 7.20 2.87 -10.93
N HIS A 88 6.08 2.20 -10.97
CA HIS A 88 4.80 2.72 -11.41
C HIS A 88 4.05 3.22 -10.17
N TYR A 89 4.11 4.54 -9.92
CA TYR A 89 3.35 5.16 -8.83
C TYR A 89 1.89 5.31 -9.25
N LEU A 90 0.98 4.73 -8.45
CA LEU A 90 -0.46 4.81 -8.67
C LEU A 90 -1.10 5.67 -7.59
N GLN A 91 -2.06 6.48 -8.02
CA GLN A 91 -2.94 7.26 -7.14
C GLN A 91 -4.28 7.41 -7.87
N ASP A 92 -5.29 6.67 -7.39
CA ASP A 92 -6.60 6.55 -8.03
C ASP A 92 -6.48 6.28 -9.54
N SER A 93 -5.62 5.34 -9.87
CA SER A 93 -5.26 5.01 -11.26
C SER A 93 -4.87 3.54 -11.38
N GLY A 94 -4.93 3.03 -12.60
CA GLY A 94 -4.61 1.63 -12.89
C GLY A 94 -3.48 1.47 -13.89
N ILE A 95 -2.90 0.27 -13.91
CA ILE A 95 -1.92 -0.18 -14.89
C ILE A 95 -2.17 -1.65 -15.21
N GLU A 96 -1.82 -2.07 -16.41
CA GLU A 96 -1.81 -3.49 -16.80
C GLU A 96 -0.36 -3.91 -17.08
N LEU A 97 0.13 -4.93 -16.37
CA LEU A 97 1.47 -5.48 -16.48
C LEU A 97 1.38 -6.99 -16.54
N GLU A 98 2.08 -7.62 -17.47
CA GLU A 98 2.07 -9.09 -17.68
C GLU A 98 0.64 -9.68 -17.78
N GLY A 99 -0.34 -8.90 -18.25
CA GLY A 99 -1.75 -9.28 -18.32
C GLY A 99 -2.52 -9.21 -17.00
N VAL A 100 -1.93 -8.61 -15.96
CA VAL A 100 -2.55 -8.36 -14.65
C VAL A 100 -2.97 -6.90 -14.54
N LYS A 101 -4.24 -6.64 -14.28
CA LYS A 101 -4.79 -5.29 -14.08
C LYS A 101 -4.71 -4.91 -12.60
N ILE A 102 -3.95 -3.87 -12.30
CA ILE A 102 -3.68 -3.39 -10.95
C ILE A 102 -4.26 -1.99 -10.81
N TRP A 103 -5.05 -1.76 -9.76
CA TRP A 103 -5.51 -0.43 -9.37
C TRP A 103 -4.87 -0.02 -8.06
N GLY A 104 -4.28 1.18 -8.01
CA GLY A 104 -3.65 1.74 -6.81
C GLY A 104 -4.46 2.89 -6.23
N THR A 105 -4.71 2.84 -4.92
CA THR A 105 -5.43 3.86 -4.15
C THR A 105 -4.73 4.10 -2.80
N PRO A 106 -4.34 5.36 -2.49
CA PRO A 106 -3.56 5.67 -1.29
C PRO A 106 -4.42 6.03 -0.07
N TRP A 107 -5.73 6.07 -0.18
CA TRP A 107 -6.63 6.66 0.82
C TRP A 107 -6.87 5.76 2.02
N SER A 108 -6.99 6.41 3.20
CA SER A 108 -7.37 5.78 4.47
C SER A 108 -8.40 6.61 5.24
N ARG A 109 -8.97 6.01 6.30
CA ARG A 109 -9.93 6.69 7.16
C ARG A 109 -9.26 7.84 7.92
N ARG A 110 -9.99 8.96 8.06
CA ARG A 110 -9.55 10.12 8.80
C ARG A 110 -9.34 9.79 10.27
N TYR A 111 -8.15 10.14 10.77
CA TYR A 111 -7.77 9.92 12.17
C TYR A 111 -7.07 11.13 12.79
N GLN A 112 -5.98 11.63 12.22
CA GLN A 112 -5.18 12.71 12.80
C GLN A 112 -4.83 13.85 11.82
N GLY A 113 -5.47 13.89 10.65
CA GLY A 113 -5.17 14.88 9.60
C GLY A 113 -3.87 14.56 8.86
N TRP A 114 -3.59 13.29 8.67
CA TRP A 114 -2.44 12.81 7.89
C TRP A 114 -2.69 12.96 6.38
N ALA A 115 -1.71 12.58 5.58
CA ALA A 115 -1.89 12.61 4.13
C ALA A 115 -2.91 11.53 3.71
N PHE A 116 -3.61 11.76 2.59
CA PHE A 116 -4.55 10.81 1.98
C PHE A 116 -5.66 10.30 2.91
N GLU A 117 -6.02 11.04 3.93
CA GLU A 117 -7.18 10.70 4.77
C GLU A 117 -8.48 11.28 4.22
N GLY A 118 -9.58 10.54 4.42
CA GLY A 118 -10.94 10.96 4.12
C GLY A 118 -11.96 10.35 5.08
N ASP A 119 -13.15 10.94 5.17
CA ASP A 119 -14.29 10.26 5.79
C ASP A 119 -14.86 9.19 4.84
N GLU A 120 -15.79 8.35 5.33
CA GLU A 120 -16.30 7.23 4.52
C GLU A 120 -17.05 7.69 3.26
N GLU A 121 -17.63 8.90 3.25
CA GLU A 121 -18.29 9.45 2.05
C GLU A 121 -17.24 9.87 1.00
N GLU A 122 -16.19 10.56 1.41
CA GLU A 122 -15.05 10.91 0.55
C GLU A 122 -14.36 9.64 0.02
N LEU A 123 -14.16 8.64 0.89
CA LEU A 123 -13.56 7.36 0.52
C LEU A 123 -14.43 6.58 -0.46
N ALA A 124 -15.75 6.59 -0.29
CA ALA A 124 -16.68 5.94 -1.23
C ALA A 124 -16.55 6.52 -2.65
N GLN A 125 -16.40 7.84 -2.78
CA GLN A 125 -16.17 8.47 -4.09
C GLN A 125 -14.84 8.06 -4.72
N ARG A 126 -13.76 7.90 -3.89
CA ARG A 126 -12.45 7.44 -4.36
C ARG A 126 -12.49 5.98 -4.80
N TYR A 127 -13.02 5.10 -3.96
CA TYR A 127 -13.06 3.68 -4.27
C TYR A 127 -14.04 3.34 -5.39
N ALA A 128 -15.09 4.15 -5.60
CA ALA A 128 -15.97 3.98 -6.77
C ALA A 128 -15.22 4.09 -8.11
N MET A 129 -14.05 4.74 -8.13
CA MET A 129 -13.20 4.83 -9.33
C MET A 129 -12.51 3.51 -9.71
N ILE A 130 -12.41 2.53 -8.78
CA ILE A 130 -11.79 1.23 -9.06
C ILE A 130 -12.61 0.53 -10.16
N PRO A 131 -12.04 0.20 -11.34
CA PRO A 131 -12.81 -0.37 -12.44
C PRO A 131 -13.22 -1.83 -12.15
N GLU A 132 -14.34 -2.24 -12.72
CA GLU A 132 -14.65 -3.66 -12.85
C GLU A 132 -13.57 -4.38 -13.68
N GLY A 133 -13.31 -5.66 -13.35
CA GLY A 133 -12.28 -6.43 -14.01
C GLY A 133 -10.85 -6.10 -13.57
N THR A 134 -10.68 -5.32 -12.48
CA THR A 134 -9.39 -5.18 -11.78
C THR A 134 -9.02 -6.53 -11.17
N ASP A 135 -7.79 -6.99 -11.40
CA ASP A 135 -7.29 -8.24 -10.81
C ASP A 135 -6.73 -8.03 -9.39
N ILE A 136 -6.00 -6.93 -9.19
CA ILE A 136 -5.37 -6.58 -7.91
C ILE A 136 -5.77 -5.15 -7.50
N ILE A 137 -6.30 -5.01 -6.30
CA ILE A 137 -6.45 -3.72 -5.64
C ILE A 137 -5.26 -3.54 -4.70
N LEU A 138 -4.43 -2.53 -4.97
CA LEU A 138 -3.32 -2.11 -4.12
C LEU A 138 -3.78 -0.89 -3.32
N SER A 139 -4.14 -1.11 -2.07
CA SER A 139 -4.58 -0.08 -1.13
C SER A 139 -3.62 -0.02 0.05
N HIS A 140 -3.50 1.11 0.74
CA HIS A 140 -2.85 1.07 2.05
C HIS A 140 -3.85 0.71 3.15
N CYS A 141 -5.03 1.34 3.13
CA CYS A 141 -6.10 1.03 4.05
C CYS A 141 -6.61 -0.40 3.88
N PRO A 142 -6.80 -1.18 4.96
CA PRO A 142 -7.50 -2.45 4.90
C PRO A 142 -9.00 -2.27 4.64
N PRO A 143 -9.69 -3.24 4.02
CA PRO A 143 -11.14 -3.30 4.06
C PRO A 143 -11.64 -3.53 5.50
N ARG A 144 -12.78 -2.97 5.88
CA ARG A 144 -13.35 -3.09 7.23
C ARG A 144 -13.53 -4.54 7.63
N GLY A 145 -13.03 -4.93 8.82
CA GLY A 145 -13.13 -6.28 9.35
C GLY A 145 -12.11 -7.28 8.79
N ILE A 146 -11.23 -6.85 7.89
CA ILE A 146 -10.28 -7.71 7.20
C ILE A 146 -8.85 -7.33 7.60
N GLY A 147 -8.29 -8.01 8.59
CA GLY A 147 -6.94 -7.74 9.06
C GLY A 147 -6.72 -6.27 9.47
N ASP A 148 -7.74 -5.64 10.06
CA ASP A 148 -7.80 -4.19 10.30
C ASP A 148 -7.82 -3.81 11.79
N ILE A 149 -7.66 -4.78 12.70
CA ILE A 149 -7.70 -4.51 14.15
C ILE A 149 -6.34 -4.01 14.61
N CYS A 150 -6.31 -2.74 15.03
CA CYS A 150 -5.14 -2.10 15.60
C CYS A 150 -5.44 -1.63 17.03
N LEU A 151 -4.86 -2.30 18.03
CA LEU A 151 -5.09 -1.97 19.44
C LEU A 151 -4.68 -0.53 19.74
N GLY A 152 -5.49 0.18 20.52
CA GLY A 152 -5.23 1.57 20.90
C GLY A 152 -5.91 2.61 19.99
N TYR A 153 -6.56 2.21 18.91
CA TYR A 153 -7.39 3.11 18.09
C TYR A 153 -8.84 3.17 18.62
N PRO A 154 -9.57 4.28 18.34
CA PRO A 154 -11.02 4.36 18.60
C PRO A 154 -11.81 3.25 17.90
N ASP A 155 -13.08 3.11 18.20
CA ASP A 155 -14.00 2.15 17.56
C ASP A 155 -13.57 0.66 17.68
N GLY A 156 -12.98 0.28 18.83
CA GLY A 156 -12.51 -1.08 19.06
C GLY A 156 -11.30 -1.47 18.23
N GLY A 157 -10.58 -0.48 17.71
CA GLY A 157 -9.35 -0.69 16.95
C GLY A 157 -9.55 -1.00 15.47
N MET A 158 -10.78 -1.00 14.95
CA MET A 158 -11.04 -1.27 13.53
C MET A 158 -10.72 -0.03 12.68
N ILE A 159 -9.57 -0.05 12.01
CA ILE A 159 -9.07 1.06 11.19
C ILE A 159 -9.42 0.95 9.72
N GLY A 160 -9.98 -0.18 9.28
CA GLY A 160 -10.37 -0.43 7.90
C GLY A 160 -11.56 0.39 7.43
N SER A 161 -11.67 0.61 6.12
CA SER A 161 -12.77 1.35 5.49
C SER A 161 -13.93 0.44 5.07
N GLN A 162 -15.13 0.83 5.44
CA GLN A 162 -16.37 0.19 5.02
C GLN A 162 -16.60 0.40 3.51
N ALA A 163 -16.34 1.60 3.02
CA ALA A 163 -16.47 1.91 1.59
C ALA A 163 -15.52 1.07 0.72
N LEU A 164 -14.30 0.79 1.21
CA LEU A 164 -13.38 -0.10 0.50
C LEU A 164 -13.92 -1.53 0.48
N LEU A 165 -14.41 -2.06 1.61
CA LEU A 165 -14.99 -3.39 1.68
C LEU A 165 -16.14 -3.54 0.68
N GLU A 166 -17.06 -2.59 0.64
CA GLU A 166 -18.20 -2.60 -0.28
C GLU A 166 -17.72 -2.60 -1.75
N ARG A 167 -16.73 -1.77 -2.08
CA ARG A 167 -16.20 -1.72 -3.45
C ARG A 167 -15.46 -3.01 -3.83
N VAL A 168 -14.68 -3.59 -2.93
CA VAL A 168 -14.03 -4.90 -3.13
C VAL A 168 -15.06 -5.98 -3.43
N CYS A 169 -16.16 -6.02 -2.68
CA CYS A 169 -17.26 -6.99 -2.91
C CYS A 169 -17.93 -6.81 -4.28
N GLN A 170 -18.04 -5.58 -4.79
CA GLN A 170 -18.61 -5.28 -6.11
C GLN A 170 -17.67 -5.69 -7.25
N VAL A 171 -16.39 -5.25 -7.16
CA VAL A 171 -15.38 -5.47 -8.21
C VAL A 171 -14.95 -6.93 -8.27
N LYS A 172 -14.89 -7.61 -7.12
CA LYS A 172 -14.43 -9.00 -6.97
C LYS A 172 -13.02 -9.21 -7.54
N ALA A 173 -12.11 -8.24 -7.23
CA ALA A 173 -10.70 -8.39 -7.54
C ALA A 173 -10.15 -9.67 -6.88
N LYS A 174 -9.27 -10.40 -7.57
CA LYS A 174 -8.70 -11.65 -7.03
C LYS A 174 -7.88 -11.42 -5.76
N LEU A 175 -7.13 -10.31 -5.74
CA LEU A 175 -6.26 -9.95 -4.62
C LEU A 175 -6.52 -8.52 -4.16
N VAL A 176 -6.48 -8.33 -2.85
CA VAL A 176 -6.45 -7.00 -2.20
C VAL A 176 -5.21 -6.95 -1.32
N ILE A 177 -4.23 -6.13 -1.68
CA ILE A 177 -2.97 -5.96 -0.96
C ILE A 177 -3.05 -4.66 -0.17
N PHE A 178 -2.80 -4.74 1.15
CA PHE A 178 -2.90 -3.58 2.04
C PHE A 178 -1.86 -3.64 3.18
N GLY A 179 -1.73 -2.53 3.91
CA GLY A 179 -0.87 -2.39 5.09
C GLY A 179 -1.59 -1.71 6.24
N HIS A 180 -0.99 -0.65 6.82
CA HIS A 180 -1.56 0.23 7.84
C HIS A 180 -1.78 -0.41 9.22
N ALA A 181 -2.35 -1.59 9.29
CA ALA A 181 -2.64 -2.32 10.52
C ALA A 181 -1.46 -3.19 10.94
N HIS A 182 -0.42 -2.57 11.53
CA HIS A 182 0.88 -3.20 11.83
C HIS A 182 0.78 -4.45 12.71
N THR A 183 -0.17 -4.49 13.65
CA THR A 183 -0.31 -5.55 14.65
C THR A 183 -1.49 -6.48 14.38
N ALA A 184 -2.23 -6.24 13.29
CA ALA A 184 -3.35 -7.07 12.90
C ALA A 184 -2.90 -8.40 12.29
N GLN A 185 -3.86 -9.23 11.93
CA GLN A 185 -3.60 -10.50 11.25
C GLN A 185 -2.88 -10.28 9.92
N HIS A 186 -1.79 -11.01 9.71
CA HIS A 186 -1.05 -11.10 8.46
C HIS A 186 -1.38 -12.41 7.72
N GLY A 187 -0.96 -12.49 6.46
CA GLY A 187 -1.20 -13.64 5.59
C GLY A 187 -2.53 -13.55 4.85
N ALA A 188 -2.93 -14.66 4.22
CA ALA A 188 -4.13 -14.73 3.40
C ALA A 188 -5.40 -14.68 4.27
N ILE A 189 -6.30 -13.78 3.94
CA ILE A 189 -7.62 -13.61 4.57
C ILE A 189 -8.66 -13.61 3.46
N GLU A 190 -9.61 -14.55 3.49
CA GLU A 190 -10.71 -14.54 2.54
C GLU A 190 -11.67 -13.39 2.88
N ILE A 191 -11.89 -12.48 1.92
CA ILE A 191 -12.82 -11.35 2.06
C ILE A 191 -14.24 -11.79 1.67
N VAL A 192 -14.35 -12.34 0.48
CA VAL A 192 -15.54 -13.02 -0.06
C VAL A 192 -15.05 -14.17 -0.95
N PRO A 193 -15.90 -15.16 -1.29
CA PRO A 193 -15.48 -16.28 -2.12
C PRO A 193 -14.72 -15.83 -3.39
N GLY A 194 -13.47 -16.29 -3.51
CA GLY A 194 -12.59 -15.97 -4.64
C GLY A 194 -11.84 -14.64 -4.56
N VAL A 195 -11.97 -13.88 -3.47
CA VAL A 195 -11.24 -12.63 -3.21
C VAL A 195 -10.39 -12.78 -1.95
N THR A 196 -9.07 -12.69 -2.09
CA THR A 196 -8.15 -12.83 -0.97
C THR A 196 -7.48 -11.50 -0.64
N GLY A 197 -7.51 -11.10 0.63
CA GLY A 197 -6.78 -9.96 1.18
C GLY A 197 -5.46 -10.39 1.81
N TYR A 198 -4.44 -9.54 1.73
CA TYR A 198 -3.17 -9.70 2.42
C TYR A 198 -2.78 -8.41 3.12
N ASN A 199 -2.65 -8.47 4.45
CA ASN A 199 -1.96 -7.44 5.22
C ASN A 199 -0.45 -7.69 5.07
N VAL A 200 0.24 -6.76 4.41
CA VAL A 200 1.68 -6.87 4.10
C VAL A 200 2.52 -5.82 4.85
N ALA A 201 2.00 -5.28 5.95
CA ALA A 201 2.74 -4.38 6.83
C ALA A 201 4.02 -5.04 7.33
N CYS A 202 5.19 -4.44 7.08
CA CYS A 202 6.49 -4.97 7.47
C CYS A 202 6.95 -4.47 8.84
N ALA A 203 6.35 -3.39 9.38
CA ALA A 203 6.71 -2.81 10.66
C ALA A 203 5.76 -3.23 11.77
N GLY A 204 6.29 -3.50 12.97
CA GLY A 204 5.51 -3.63 14.18
C GLY A 204 5.21 -2.29 14.85
N GLU A 205 4.62 -2.30 16.06
CA GLU A 205 4.25 -1.09 16.82
C GLU A 205 5.42 -0.13 17.03
N THR A 206 6.63 -0.63 17.21
CA THR A 206 7.85 0.16 17.36
C THR A 206 8.46 0.59 16.03
N ASN A 207 7.78 0.34 14.89
CA ASN A 207 8.32 0.50 13.53
C ASN A 207 9.64 -0.28 13.30
N ILE A 208 9.85 -1.35 14.03
CA ILE A 208 10.92 -2.33 13.79
C ILE A 208 10.36 -3.34 12.79
N PRO A 209 11.07 -3.69 11.72
CA PRO A 209 10.64 -4.74 10.82
C PRO A 209 10.40 -6.04 11.57
N LEU A 210 9.18 -6.59 11.52
CA LEU A 210 8.80 -7.83 12.19
C LEU A 210 8.52 -8.94 11.18
N TYR A 211 8.10 -8.57 9.98
CA TYR A 211 7.63 -9.51 8.99
C TYR A 211 8.48 -9.41 7.72
N PRO A 212 8.87 -10.56 7.13
CA PRO A 212 9.50 -10.56 5.82
C PRO A 212 8.49 -10.13 4.75
N PRO A 213 8.95 -9.75 3.55
CA PRO A 213 8.06 -9.54 2.40
C PRO A 213 7.15 -10.73 2.15
N THR A 214 5.87 -10.47 1.88
CA THR A 214 4.88 -11.51 1.57
C THR A 214 5.00 -11.91 0.10
N VAL A 215 5.05 -13.20 -0.18
CA VAL A 215 5.19 -13.80 -1.52
C VAL A 215 3.91 -14.53 -1.91
#